data_5af05804a87bc47867131dacf566f204
#
_entry.id   5af05804a87bc47867131dacf566f204
#
_cell.length_a   1.000
_cell.length_b   1.000
_cell.length_c   1.000
_cell.angle_alpha   90.00
_cell.angle_beta   90.00
_cell.angle_gamma   90.00
#
_symmetry.space_group_name_H-M   'P 1'
#
loop_
_entity.id
_entity.type
_entity.pdbx_description
1 polymer ?
#
loop_
_entity_poly.entity_id
_entity_poly.type
_entity_poly.pdbx_seq_one_letter_code
_entity_poly.pdbx_strand_id
1 'polypeptide(L)'
;MKRVKDLSIFKKIREIREYEFGVFYFFDKLVISEIKEDIVFQWEMAEKAVFAAQEIFGKGSPIIYISNRINSYTVDPLNWMRFHKNRHQLTHYAVVGQTKGSLASVVLERIFFKKNIVQFEDLDEAVAWGLDKVKLLENKKHETV
;
A
#
# COMPACT_ATOMS: atom_id res chain seq x y z
N MET A 1 1.97 -17.52 -3.23
CA MET A 1 2.43 -16.24 -2.63
C MET A 1 1.99 -16.17 -1.17
N LYS A 2 2.83 -15.60 -0.34
CA LYS A 2 2.48 -15.38 1.07
C LYS A 2 1.39 -14.33 1.23
N ARG A 3 0.55 -14.53 2.23
CA ARG A 3 -0.46 -13.58 2.66
C ARG A 3 0.03 -12.85 3.90
N VAL A 4 -0.54 -11.70 4.17
CA VAL A 4 -0.19 -10.92 5.37
C VAL A 4 -0.35 -11.75 6.65
N LYS A 5 -1.40 -12.58 6.70
CA LYS A 5 -1.66 -13.46 7.85
C LYS A 5 -0.56 -14.48 8.12
N ASP A 6 0.27 -14.79 7.11
CA ASP A 6 1.36 -15.76 7.24
C ASP A 6 2.64 -15.13 7.81
N LEU A 7 2.69 -13.81 7.90
CA LEU A 7 3.89 -13.09 8.33
C LEU A 7 4.02 -13.04 9.85
N SER A 8 5.25 -13.08 10.34
CA SER A 8 5.53 -12.92 11.77
C SER A 8 5.07 -11.54 12.30
N ILE A 9 5.16 -10.50 11.46
CA ILE A 9 4.72 -9.15 11.81
C ILE A 9 3.21 -9.07 12.09
N PHE A 10 2.43 -10.06 11.67
CA PHE A 10 0.99 -10.07 11.89
C PHE A 10 0.62 -9.91 13.37
N LYS A 11 1.48 -10.37 14.27
CA LYS A 11 1.30 -10.20 15.72
C LYS A 11 1.23 -8.73 16.15
N LYS A 12 1.82 -7.83 15.37
CA LYS A 12 1.90 -6.39 15.67
C LYS A 12 0.84 -5.59 14.94
N ILE A 13 -0.16 -6.26 14.36
CA ILE A 13 -1.20 -5.57 13.62
C ILE A 13 -2.01 -4.66 14.54
N ARG A 14 -2.30 -3.45 14.07
CA ARG A 14 -3.12 -2.49 14.80
C ARG A 14 -4.59 -2.65 14.47
N GLU A 15 -4.91 -2.83 13.18
CA GLU A 15 -6.29 -2.95 12.73
C GLU A 15 -6.36 -3.64 11.39
N ILE A 16 -7.48 -4.34 11.15
CA ILE A 16 -7.83 -4.95 9.87
C ILE A 16 -9.12 -4.31 9.41
N ARG A 17 -9.14 -3.76 8.19
CA ARG A 17 -10.36 -3.27 7.57
C ARG A 17 -10.68 -4.14 6.37
N GLU A 18 -11.82 -4.80 6.43
CA GLU A 18 -12.30 -5.68 5.39
C GLU A 18 -13.40 -4.98 4.60
N TYR A 19 -13.23 -4.92 3.27
CA TYR A 19 -14.20 -4.34 2.35
C TYR A 19 -14.61 -5.38 1.32
N GLU A 20 -15.66 -5.09 0.57
CA GLU A 20 -16.11 -5.98 -0.51
C GLU A 20 -15.02 -6.23 -1.55
N PHE A 21 -14.15 -5.24 -1.79
CA PHE A 21 -13.10 -5.30 -2.81
C PHE A 21 -11.76 -5.81 -2.30
N GLY A 22 -11.57 -6.01 -1.00
CA GLY A 22 -10.31 -6.50 -0.46
C GLY A 22 -10.11 -6.19 1.00
N VAL A 23 -8.94 -6.54 1.50
CA VAL A 23 -8.59 -6.37 2.92
C VAL A 23 -7.38 -5.45 3.03
N PHE A 24 -7.42 -4.55 4.01
CA PHE A 24 -6.32 -3.64 4.34
C PHE A 24 -5.85 -3.94 5.76
N TYR A 25 -4.55 -4.18 5.89
CA TYR A 25 -3.88 -4.50 7.14
C TYR A 25 -3.06 -3.30 7.58
N PHE A 26 -3.37 -2.76 8.77
CA PHE A 26 -2.73 -1.55 9.29
C PHE A 26 -1.76 -1.91 10.41
N PHE A 27 -0.50 -1.58 10.20
CA PHE A 27 0.56 -1.62 11.21
C PHE A 27 0.92 -0.17 11.55
N ASP A 28 1.97 0.06 12.31
CA ASP A 28 2.39 1.44 12.57
C ASP A 28 3.00 2.08 11.33
N LYS A 29 2.33 3.08 10.77
CA LYS A 29 2.71 3.82 9.55
C LYS A 29 2.84 2.96 8.29
N LEU A 30 2.45 1.70 8.35
CA LEU A 30 2.55 0.74 7.26
C LEU A 30 1.18 0.13 6.97
N VAL A 31 0.78 0.16 5.71
CA VAL A 31 -0.47 -0.44 5.27
C VAL A 31 -0.17 -1.45 4.16
N ILE A 32 -0.73 -2.65 4.30
CA ILE A 32 -0.60 -3.70 3.28
C ILE A 32 -2.00 -4.06 2.82
N SER A 33 -2.22 -4.05 1.50
CA SER A 33 -3.51 -4.43 0.93
C SER A 33 -3.44 -5.77 0.21
N GLU A 34 -4.56 -6.48 0.26
CA GLU A 34 -4.80 -7.68 -0.54
C GLU A 34 -6.15 -7.50 -1.22
N ILE A 35 -6.13 -7.05 -2.47
CA ILE A 35 -7.34 -6.80 -3.26
C ILE A 35 -7.83 -8.11 -3.86
N LYS A 36 -9.14 -8.28 -3.96
CA LYS A 36 -9.76 -9.48 -4.53
C LYS A 36 -9.51 -9.57 -6.03
N GLU A 37 -9.61 -10.80 -6.54
CA GLU A 37 -9.45 -11.08 -7.95
C GLU A 37 -10.54 -10.40 -8.79
N ASP A 38 -10.18 -10.01 -10.01
CA ASP A 38 -11.07 -9.42 -11.02
C ASP A 38 -11.72 -8.08 -10.60
N ILE A 39 -11.22 -7.44 -9.58
CA ILE A 39 -11.64 -6.09 -9.19
C ILE A 39 -11.02 -5.07 -10.16
N VAL A 40 -11.81 -4.08 -10.55
CA VAL A 40 -11.30 -2.84 -11.14
C VAL A 40 -11.22 -1.82 -10.01
N PHE A 41 -10.00 -1.58 -9.53
CA PHE A 41 -9.78 -0.74 -8.35
C PHE A 41 -9.96 0.72 -8.73
N GLN A 42 -10.91 1.38 -8.10
CA GLN A 42 -11.31 2.76 -8.40
C GLN A 42 -11.00 3.67 -7.22
N TRP A 43 -11.00 4.97 -7.48
CA TRP A 43 -10.72 5.97 -6.45
C TRP A 43 -11.66 5.85 -5.25
N GLU A 44 -12.93 5.57 -5.49
CA GLU A 44 -13.94 5.43 -4.42
C GLU A 44 -13.56 4.32 -3.43
N MET A 45 -12.92 3.26 -3.92
CA MET A 45 -12.41 2.18 -3.09
C MET A 45 -11.18 2.63 -2.31
N ALA A 46 -10.25 3.30 -2.99
CA ALA A 46 -9.04 3.83 -2.35
C ALA A 46 -9.39 4.86 -1.27
N GLU A 47 -10.40 5.67 -1.50
CA GLU A 47 -10.84 6.69 -0.55
C GLU A 47 -11.26 6.09 0.79
N LYS A 48 -11.92 4.93 0.77
CA LYS A 48 -12.27 4.21 2.00
C LYS A 48 -11.03 3.83 2.81
N ALA A 49 -9.98 3.38 2.14
CA ALA A 49 -8.72 3.04 2.80
C ALA A 49 -8.01 4.29 3.32
N VAL A 50 -8.07 5.39 2.59
CA VAL A 50 -7.51 6.68 3.02
C VAL A 50 -8.19 7.16 4.29
N PHE A 51 -9.52 7.10 4.35
CA PHE A 51 -10.25 7.45 5.57
C PHE A 51 -9.88 6.57 6.75
N ALA A 52 -9.75 5.26 6.53
CA ALA A 52 -9.33 4.34 7.57
C ALA A 52 -7.93 4.71 8.10
N ALA A 53 -7.00 5.02 7.19
CA ALA A 53 -5.65 5.43 7.56
C ALA A 53 -5.66 6.72 8.39
N GLN A 54 -6.50 7.68 8.03
CA GLN A 54 -6.64 8.93 8.78
C GLN A 54 -7.19 8.69 10.19
N GLU A 55 -8.14 7.77 10.33
CA GLU A 55 -8.68 7.40 11.64
C GLU A 55 -7.63 6.72 12.52
N ILE A 56 -6.82 5.84 11.93
CA ILE A 56 -5.85 5.02 12.67
C ILE A 56 -4.58 5.79 13.00
N PHE A 57 -4.04 6.52 12.01
CA PHE A 57 -2.72 7.18 12.13
C PHE A 57 -2.80 8.69 12.39
N GLY A 58 -3.96 9.28 12.19
CA GLY A 58 -4.11 10.73 12.24
C GLY A 58 -4.03 11.37 10.85
N LYS A 59 -4.74 12.48 10.70
CA LYS A 59 -4.79 13.22 9.43
C LYS A 59 -3.42 13.83 9.14
N GLY A 60 -2.93 13.62 7.93
CA GLY A 60 -1.62 14.14 7.49
C GLY A 60 -0.43 13.27 7.87
N SER A 61 -0.65 12.15 8.56
CA SER A 61 0.44 11.24 8.95
C SER A 61 1.02 10.55 7.70
N PRO A 62 2.36 10.41 7.59
CA PRO A 62 2.96 9.73 6.46
C PRO A 62 2.64 8.23 6.48
N ILE A 63 2.41 7.66 5.30
CA ILE A 63 2.01 6.27 5.14
C ILE A 63 2.96 5.59 4.17
N ILE A 64 3.39 4.39 4.53
CA ILE A 64 4.11 3.48 3.65
C ILE A 64 3.12 2.40 3.23
N TYR A 65 2.97 2.23 1.92
CA TYR A 65 1.96 1.34 1.36
C TYR A 65 2.59 0.20 0.57
N ILE A 66 2.13 -1.02 0.84
CA ILE A 66 2.52 -2.23 0.11
C ILE A 66 1.26 -2.86 -0.47
N SER A 67 1.22 -2.98 -1.80
CA SER A 67 0.15 -3.71 -2.49
C SER A 67 0.59 -5.16 -2.68
N ASN A 68 0.00 -6.08 -1.90
CA ASN A 68 0.31 -7.50 -2.01
C ASN A 68 -0.64 -8.12 -3.05
N ARG A 69 -0.16 -8.25 -4.28
CA ARG A 69 -0.97 -8.70 -5.43
C ARG A 69 -0.99 -10.21 -5.56
N ILE A 70 -1.57 -10.87 -4.55
CA ILE A 70 -1.81 -12.31 -4.57
C ILE A 70 -2.88 -12.69 -5.57
N ASN A 71 -3.76 -11.75 -5.92
CA ASN A 71 -4.82 -11.90 -6.90
C ASN A 71 -4.60 -10.91 -8.04
N SER A 72 -5.07 -11.27 -9.24
CA SER A 72 -5.04 -10.35 -10.38
C SER A 72 -6.16 -9.34 -10.28
N TYR A 73 -5.81 -8.07 -10.32
CA TYR A 73 -6.79 -6.98 -10.40
C TYR A 73 -6.17 -5.83 -11.20
N THR A 74 -6.99 -4.90 -11.64
CA THR A 74 -6.54 -3.74 -12.40
C THR A 74 -6.88 -2.46 -11.66
N VAL A 75 -6.14 -1.40 -11.95
CA VAL A 75 -6.46 -0.06 -11.46
C VAL A 75 -7.03 0.73 -12.63
N ASP A 76 -8.18 1.38 -12.41
CA ASP A 76 -8.85 2.13 -13.46
C ASP A 76 -7.99 3.34 -13.88
N PRO A 77 -7.53 3.41 -15.15
CA PRO A 77 -6.68 4.51 -15.59
C PRO A 77 -7.35 5.88 -15.45
N LEU A 78 -8.66 5.95 -15.56
CA LEU A 78 -9.40 7.21 -15.44
C LEU A 78 -9.31 7.81 -14.04
N ASN A 79 -8.98 7.01 -13.03
CA ASN A 79 -8.86 7.45 -11.65
C ASN A 79 -7.43 7.84 -11.24
N TRP A 80 -6.44 7.63 -12.12
CA TRP A 80 -5.04 7.94 -11.83
C TRP A 80 -4.80 9.39 -11.41
N MET A 81 -5.52 10.32 -12.01
CA MET A 81 -5.39 11.74 -11.65
C MET A 81 -5.85 11.99 -10.22
N ARG A 82 -6.91 11.30 -9.77
CA ARG A 82 -7.41 11.41 -8.40
C ARG A 82 -6.41 10.85 -7.41
N PHE A 83 -5.84 9.68 -7.73
CA PHE A 83 -4.76 9.08 -6.93
C PHE A 83 -3.59 10.05 -6.82
N HIS A 84 -3.18 10.64 -7.93
CA HIS A 84 -2.07 11.58 -7.98
C HIS A 84 -2.31 12.82 -7.11
N LYS A 85 -3.51 13.40 -7.17
CA LYS A 85 -3.87 14.57 -6.39
C LYS A 85 -3.91 14.31 -4.89
N ASN A 86 -4.20 13.08 -4.48
CA ASN A 86 -4.42 12.72 -3.08
C ASN A 86 -3.26 11.90 -2.48
N ARG A 87 -2.08 11.92 -3.11
CA ARG A 87 -0.93 11.12 -2.68
C ARG A 87 -0.09 11.71 -1.55
N HIS A 88 -0.49 12.83 -1.00
CA HIS A 88 0.34 13.60 -0.04
C HIS A 88 0.79 12.81 1.18
N GLN A 89 -0.04 11.91 1.67
CA GLN A 89 0.27 11.08 2.84
C GLN A 89 1.10 9.85 2.46
N LEU A 90 1.04 9.44 1.19
CA LEU A 90 1.72 8.25 0.71
C LEU A 90 3.17 8.59 0.37
N THR A 91 4.08 8.25 1.27
CA THR A 91 5.51 8.57 1.11
C THR A 91 6.28 7.51 0.33
N HIS A 92 5.91 6.25 0.49
CA HIS A 92 6.58 5.12 -0.16
C HIS A 92 5.53 4.12 -0.61
N TYR A 93 5.77 3.53 -1.79
CA TYR A 93 4.84 2.58 -2.40
C TYR A 93 5.63 1.39 -2.95
N ALA A 94 5.27 0.18 -2.54
CA ALA A 94 5.81 -1.05 -3.07
C ALA A 94 4.69 -1.96 -3.59
N VAL A 95 5.02 -2.75 -4.59
CA VAL A 95 4.12 -3.75 -5.16
C VAL A 95 4.80 -5.12 -5.07
N VAL A 96 4.08 -6.08 -4.53
CA VAL A 96 4.50 -7.48 -4.50
C VAL A 96 3.69 -8.24 -5.53
N GLY A 97 4.34 -8.83 -6.51
CA GLY A 97 3.65 -9.58 -7.55
C GLY A 97 4.58 -10.51 -8.30
N GLN A 98 4.04 -11.65 -8.72
CA GLN A 98 4.80 -12.69 -9.43
C GLN A 98 4.29 -12.93 -10.85
N THR A 99 3.08 -12.45 -11.17
CA THR A 99 2.48 -12.63 -12.49
C THR A 99 2.81 -11.47 -13.41
N LYS A 100 2.90 -11.76 -14.73
CA LYS A 100 3.10 -10.72 -15.74
C LYS A 100 1.97 -9.69 -15.74
N GLY A 101 0.73 -10.13 -15.49
CA GLY A 101 -0.42 -9.24 -15.39
C GLY A 101 -0.34 -8.26 -14.24
N SER A 102 0.13 -8.71 -13.07
CA SER A 102 0.33 -7.85 -11.91
C SER A 102 1.43 -6.83 -12.16
N LEU A 103 2.54 -7.24 -12.80
CA LEU A 103 3.68 -6.36 -13.05
C LEU A 103 3.43 -5.38 -14.19
N ALA A 104 2.61 -5.74 -15.19
CA ALA A 104 2.29 -4.85 -16.30
C ALA A 104 1.56 -3.59 -15.83
N SER A 105 0.64 -3.71 -14.87
CA SER A 105 -0.08 -2.55 -14.34
C SER A 105 0.82 -1.60 -13.55
N VAL A 106 1.94 -2.10 -13.00
CA VAL A 106 2.91 -1.28 -12.26
C VAL A 106 3.57 -0.24 -13.16
N VAL A 107 3.81 -0.58 -14.43
CA VAL A 107 4.39 0.37 -15.39
C VAL A 107 3.47 1.58 -15.55
N LEU A 108 2.17 1.34 -15.72
CA LEU A 108 1.17 2.40 -15.80
C LEU A 108 1.11 3.21 -14.51
N GLU A 109 1.13 2.55 -13.37
CA GLU A 109 1.13 3.21 -12.08
C GLU A 109 2.32 4.15 -11.90
N ARG A 110 3.51 3.75 -12.34
CA ARG A 110 4.72 4.59 -12.29
C ARG A 110 4.55 5.86 -13.12
N ILE A 111 3.99 5.73 -14.31
CA ILE A 111 3.80 6.86 -15.22
C ILE A 111 2.84 7.89 -14.59
N PHE A 112 1.71 7.45 -14.08
CA PHE A 112 0.68 8.34 -13.56
C PHE A 112 0.93 8.80 -12.13
N PHE A 113 1.57 7.98 -11.32
CA PHE A 113 1.82 8.28 -9.91
C PHE A 113 3.01 9.21 -9.70
N LYS A 114 3.96 9.20 -10.64
CA LYS A 114 5.20 10.03 -10.61
C LYS A 114 6.06 9.82 -9.35
N LYS A 115 5.93 8.67 -8.70
CA LYS A 115 6.77 8.26 -7.58
C LYS A 115 7.48 6.96 -7.92
N ASN A 116 8.61 6.72 -7.28
CA ASN A 116 9.31 5.46 -7.42
C ASN A 116 8.52 4.36 -6.72
N ILE A 117 7.89 3.50 -7.52
CA ILE A 117 7.22 2.31 -7.02
C ILE A 117 8.24 1.18 -7.06
N VAL A 118 8.49 0.57 -5.91
CA VAL A 118 9.44 -0.53 -5.81
C VAL A 118 8.71 -1.85 -5.99
N GLN A 119 9.28 -2.74 -6.79
CA GLN A 119 8.70 -4.05 -7.05
C GLN A 119 9.43 -5.13 -6.26
N PHE A 120 8.66 -6.05 -5.70
CA PHE A 120 9.17 -7.23 -5.01
C PHE A 120 8.43 -8.46 -5.48
N GLU A 121 9.09 -9.60 -5.49
CA GLU A 121 8.46 -10.89 -5.73
C GLU A 121 8.06 -11.58 -4.42
N ASP A 122 8.69 -11.18 -3.31
CA ASP A 122 8.50 -11.76 -1.99
C ASP A 122 7.96 -10.72 -1.01
N LEU A 123 6.87 -11.06 -0.33
CA LEU A 123 6.24 -10.18 0.65
C LEU A 123 7.17 -9.90 1.85
N ASP A 124 7.95 -10.91 2.30
CA ASP A 124 8.89 -10.70 3.41
C ASP A 124 9.91 -9.62 3.09
N GLU A 125 10.44 -9.60 1.86
CA GLU A 125 11.38 -8.58 1.42
C GLU A 125 10.73 -7.19 1.36
N ALA A 126 9.50 -7.13 0.87
CA ALA A 126 8.75 -5.87 0.81
C ALA A 126 8.49 -5.31 2.21
N VAL A 127 8.12 -6.18 3.14
CA VAL A 127 7.88 -5.78 4.54
C VAL A 127 9.16 -5.30 5.20
N ALA A 128 10.29 -5.99 5.00
CA ALA A 128 11.59 -5.55 5.52
C ALA A 128 11.94 -4.15 5.00
N TRP A 129 11.75 -3.93 3.70
CA TRP A 129 11.92 -2.62 3.08
C TRP A 129 11.00 -1.57 3.72
N GLY A 130 9.72 -1.91 3.90
CA GLY A 130 8.74 -1.01 4.50
C GLY A 130 9.08 -0.62 5.93
N LEU A 131 9.52 -1.57 6.74
CA LEU A 131 9.92 -1.31 8.12
C LEU A 131 11.16 -0.41 8.21
N ASP A 132 12.10 -0.55 7.27
CA ASP A 132 13.24 0.37 7.18
C ASP A 132 12.78 1.80 6.88
N LYS A 133 11.79 1.95 6.00
CA LYS A 133 11.24 3.28 5.68
C LYS A 133 10.48 3.88 6.86
N VAL A 134 9.80 3.07 7.64
CA VAL A 134 9.15 3.51 8.89
C VAL A 134 10.20 4.07 9.84
N LYS A 135 11.32 3.37 10.01
CA LYS A 135 12.44 3.84 10.86
C LYS A 135 12.99 5.18 10.38
N LEU A 136 13.14 5.36 9.07
CA LEU A 136 13.62 6.61 8.50
C LEU A 136 12.67 7.77 8.79
N LEU A 137 11.37 7.53 8.72
CA LEU A 137 10.36 8.54 9.06
C LEU A 137 10.43 8.93 10.54
N GLU A 138 10.62 7.95 11.43
CA GLU A 138 10.75 8.19 12.87
C GLU A 138 12.03 8.97 13.18
N ASN A 139 13.14 8.64 12.54
CA ASN A 139 14.42 9.33 12.73
C ASN A 139 14.32 10.80 12.26
N LYS A 140 13.69 11.06 11.13
CA LYS A 140 13.46 12.42 10.65
C LYS A 140 12.64 13.25 11.64
N LYS A 141 11.65 12.64 12.27
CA LYS A 141 10.82 13.30 13.29
C LYS A 141 11.65 13.71 14.50
N HIS A 142 12.63 12.90 14.87
CA HIS A 142 13.55 13.22 15.99
C HIS A 142 14.57 14.30 15.61
N GLU A 143 15.02 14.33 14.37
CA GLU A 143 15.98 15.33 13.89
C GLU A 143 15.40 16.73 13.79
N THR A 144 14.08 16.84 13.63
CA THR A 144 13.39 18.13 13.48
C THR A 144 12.97 18.77 14.81
N VAL A 145 13.32 18.15 15.92
CA VAL A 145 13.01 18.69 17.26
C VAL A 145 14.19 19.54 17.82
#